data_60118c033d53e529464d47c05158fe63
#
_entry.id   60118c033d53e529464d47c05158fe63
#
_cell.length_a   1.000
_cell.length_b   1.000
_cell.length_c   1.000
_cell.angle_alpha   90.00
_cell.angle_beta   90.00
_cell.angle_gamma   90.00
#
_symmetry.space_group_name_H-M   'P 1'
#
loop_
_entity.id
_entity.type
_entity.pdbx_description
1 polymer ?
#
loop_
_entity_poly.entity_id
_entity_poly.type
_entity_poly.pdbx_seq_one_letter_code
_entity_poly.pdbx_strand_id
1 'polypeptide(L)'
;MRIEYEATFTDVNKDEVRERFRQAGAELMRPEYLQKRIPFHLPKEKRSKDSWLRVRDEGDKITLSLKVIDGGKIENQKELCLEINNFDDAVELLRAIGCEPKSYQETKRELWGLDGVDITIDEWPFLEPFVEVEGNSEKAVKEVSEKLGFHYADAIFCAVGKLYEMKYKVTPDAINILEKLVFDMENPFQ
;
A
#
# COMPACT_ATOMS: atom_id res chain seq x y z
N MET A 1 -9.09 12.59 -9.63
CA MET A 1 -8.55 11.41 -8.95
C MET A 1 -9.42 10.21 -9.34
N ARG A 2 -8.82 9.05 -9.52
CA ARG A 2 -9.54 7.80 -9.79
C ARG A 2 -9.87 7.13 -8.46
N ILE A 3 -10.99 6.39 -8.41
CA ILE A 3 -11.28 5.50 -7.28
C ILE A 3 -10.34 4.31 -7.42
N GLU A 4 -9.69 3.94 -6.32
CA GLU A 4 -8.82 2.79 -6.15
C GLU A 4 -9.64 1.72 -5.42
N TYR A 5 -10.23 0.80 -6.18
CA TYR A 5 -10.99 -0.31 -5.58
C TYR A 5 -10.00 -1.37 -5.10
N GLU A 6 -9.59 -1.25 -3.85
CA GLU A 6 -8.60 -2.11 -3.23
C GLU A 6 -9.15 -2.74 -1.95
N ALA A 7 -8.99 -4.05 -1.83
CA ALA A 7 -9.36 -4.83 -0.67
C ALA A 7 -8.12 -5.51 -0.06
N THR A 8 -7.92 -5.36 1.25
CA THR A 8 -6.79 -5.93 1.98
C THR A 8 -7.24 -7.15 2.80
N PHE A 9 -6.47 -8.24 2.74
CA PHE A 9 -6.65 -9.48 3.50
C PHE A 9 -5.39 -9.78 4.30
N THR A 10 -5.52 -9.86 5.62
CA THR A 10 -4.42 -10.05 6.57
C THR A 10 -4.24 -11.52 6.96
N ASP A 11 -3.22 -11.78 7.78
CA ASP A 11 -2.93 -13.09 8.39
C ASP A 11 -2.74 -14.21 7.36
N VAL A 12 -2.01 -13.90 6.28
CA VAL A 12 -1.74 -14.85 5.21
C VAL A 12 -0.35 -15.48 5.34
N ASN A 13 -0.24 -16.72 4.90
CA ASN A 13 1.03 -17.38 4.64
C ASN A 13 1.40 -17.22 3.15
N LYS A 14 2.59 -16.67 2.85
CA LYS A 14 3.01 -16.40 1.47
C LYS A 14 2.96 -17.63 0.57
N ASP A 15 3.43 -18.78 1.04
CA ASP A 15 3.53 -19.98 0.21
C ASP A 15 2.14 -20.58 -0.06
N GLU A 16 1.25 -20.54 0.93
CA GLU A 16 -0.13 -21.00 0.77
C GLU A 16 -0.91 -20.11 -0.21
N VAL A 17 -0.78 -18.76 -0.11
CA VAL A 17 -1.49 -17.86 -1.03
C VAL A 17 -0.91 -17.93 -2.44
N ARG A 18 0.40 -18.08 -2.60
CA ARG A 18 1.02 -18.32 -3.93
C ARG A 18 0.46 -19.57 -4.61
N GLU A 19 0.27 -20.65 -3.84
CA GLU A 19 -0.32 -21.87 -4.38
C GLU A 19 -1.80 -21.67 -4.76
N ARG A 20 -2.57 -21.00 -3.91
CA ARG A 20 -3.97 -20.63 -4.20
C ARG A 20 -4.07 -19.75 -5.45
N PHE A 21 -3.16 -18.79 -5.64
CA PHE A 21 -3.12 -17.92 -6.81
C PHE A 21 -2.88 -18.74 -8.09
N ARG A 22 -1.91 -19.66 -8.09
CA ARG A 22 -1.68 -20.55 -9.24
C ARG A 22 -2.88 -21.44 -9.54
N GLN A 23 -3.52 -22.01 -8.53
CA GLN A 23 -4.72 -22.86 -8.68
C GLN A 23 -5.90 -22.06 -9.23
N ALA A 24 -6.04 -20.79 -8.88
CA ALA A 24 -7.04 -19.88 -9.42
C ALA A 24 -6.74 -19.40 -10.85
N GLY A 25 -5.54 -19.69 -11.39
CA GLY A 25 -5.09 -19.25 -12.70
C GLY A 25 -4.49 -17.84 -12.74
N ALA A 26 -4.09 -17.28 -11.59
CA ALA A 26 -3.38 -16.03 -11.56
C ALA A 26 -1.94 -16.20 -12.10
N GLU A 27 -1.46 -15.19 -12.81
CA GLU A 27 -0.12 -15.14 -13.38
C GLU A 27 0.81 -14.27 -12.52
N LEU A 28 2.02 -14.76 -12.24
CA LEU A 28 3.06 -13.96 -11.57
C LEU A 28 3.59 -12.92 -12.56
N MET A 29 3.19 -11.68 -12.37
CA MET A 29 3.61 -10.55 -13.21
C MET A 29 5.01 -10.05 -12.80
N ARG A 30 5.30 -10.06 -11.50
CA ARG A 30 6.60 -9.65 -10.98
C ARG A 30 6.91 -10.39 -9.67
N PRO A 31 8.07 -11.10 -9.58
CA PRO A 31 8.50 -11.71 -8.34
C PRO A 31 8.81 -10.65 -7.28
N GLU A 32 8.90 -11.07 -6.02
CA GLU A 32 9.14 -10.18 -4.89
C GLU A 32 10.28 -9.18 -5.13
N TYR A 33 10.00 -7.91 -4.90
CA TYR A 33 10.93 -6.79 -5.03
C TYR A 33 10.79 -5.81 -3.88
N LEU A 34 11.90 -5.13 -3.57
CA LEU A 34 11.95 -4.07 -2.57
C LEU A 34 11.40 -2.77 -3.15
N GLN A 35 10.54 -2.12 -2.39
CA GLN A 35 10.09 -0.76 -2.63
C GLN A 35 10.65 0.17 -1.56
N LYS A 36 11.04 1.38 -1.95
CA LYS A 36 11.43 2.47 -1.07
C LYS A 36 10.46 3.61 -1.24
N ARG A 37 10.03 4.24 -0.13
CA ARG A 37 9.06 5.33 -0.22
C ARG A 37 9.25 6.37 0.86
N ILE A 38 8.80 7.58 0.56
CA ILE A 38 8.63 8.65 1.52
C ILE A 38 7.23 9.22 1.37
N PRO A 39 6.32 9.00 2.34
CA PRO A 39 5.07 9.75 2.40
C PRO A 39 5.31 11.17 2.91
N PHE A 40 4.44 12.09 2.50
CA PHE A 40 4.51 13.50 2.87
C PHE A 40 3.15 14.00 3.36
N HIS A 41 3.15 14.90 4.32
CA HIS A 41 2.02 15.76 4.54
C HIS A 41 1.92 16.78 3.39
N LEU A 42 0.70 17.10 2.98
CA LEU A 42 0.47 18.25 2.11
C LEU A 42 0.93 19.54 2.80
N PRO A 43 1.12 20.64 2.04
CA PRO A 43 1.33 21.97 2.64
C PRO A 43 0.27 22.29 3.69
N LYS A 44 0.62 23.07 4.72
CA LYS A 44 -0.22 23.28 5.93
C LYS A 44 -1.66 23.67 5.60
N GLU A 45 -1.84 24.53 4.58
CA GLU A 45 -3.15 25.06 4.17
C GLU A 45 -4.01 24.02 3.46
N LYS A 46 -3.43 22.91 3.01
CA LYS A 46 -4.09 21.79 2.32
C LYS A 46 -4.05 20.48 3.09
N ARG A 47 -3.47 20.49 4.29
CA ARG A 47 -3.28 19.28 5.09
C ARG A 47 -4.62 18.72 5.55
N SER A 48 -4.80 17.43 5.33
CA SER A 48 -5.90 16.63 5.85
C SER A 48 -5.30 15.35 6.47
N LYS A 49 -5.96 14.82 7.48
CA LYS A 49 -5.59 13.51 8.06
C LYS A 49 -5.81 12.35 7.07
N ASP A 50 -6.72 12.56 6.13
CA ASP A 50 -7.19 11.55 5.18
C ASP A 50 -6.49 11.64 3.82
N SER A 51 -5.45 12.52 3.70
CA SER A 51 -4.71 12.70 2.46
C SER A 51 -3.20 12.85 2.68
N TRP A 52 -2.42 12.30 1.75
CA TRP A 52 -0.98 12.40 1.75
C TRP A 52 -0.41 12.28 0.34
N LEU A 53 0.80 12.83 0.14
CA LEU A 53 1.61 12.56 -1.04
C LEU A 53 2.59 11.42 -0.73
N ARG A 54 3.02 10.71 -1.77
CA ARG A 54 4.02 9.65 -1.65
C ARG A 54 4.92 9.64 -2.87
N VAL A 55 6.23 9.71 -2.65
CA VAL A 55 7.23 9.33 -3.65
C VAL A 55 7.63 7.89 -3.38
N ARG A 56 7.62 7.03 -4.40
CA ARG A 56 7.93 5.61 -4.29
C ARG A 56 8.83 5.16 -5.43
N ASP A 57 9.93 4.52 -5.08
CA ASP A 57 10.80 3.79 -5.99
C ASP A 57 10.45 2.30 -5.90
N GLU A 58 10.09 1.72 -7.03
CA GLU A 58 9.75 0.30 -7.18
C GLU A 58 10.88 -0.48 -7.87
N GLY A 59 12.02 0.16 -8.12
CA GLY A 59 13.19 -0.39 -8.79
C GLY A 59 13.15 -0.26 -10.31
N ASP A 60 12.03 -0.54 -10.96
CA ASP A 60 11.81 -0.39 -12.40
C ASP A 60 11.12 0.92 -12.78
N LYS A 61 10.41 1.52 -11.86
CA LYS A 61 9.73 2.82 -12.02
C LYS A 61 9.72 3.59 -10.72
N ILE A 62 9.57 4.90 -10.83
CA ILE A 62 9.40 5.81 -9.70
C ILE A 62 8.06 6.50 -9.86
N THR A 63 7.30 6.59 -8.78
CA THR A 63 5.96 7.19 -8.79
C THR A 63 5.83 8.31 -7.77
N LEU A 64 5.06 9.34 -8.14
CA LEU A 64 4.56 10.38 -7.24
C LEU A 64 3.04 10.28 -7.20
N SER A 65 2.48 10.04 -6.04
CA SER A 65 1.03 9.92 -5.90
C SER A 65 0.44 10.83 -4.82
N LEU A 66 -0.79 11.25 -5.04
CA LEU A 66 -1.67 11.85 -4.06
C LEU A 66 -2.76 10.84 -3.73
N LYS A 67 -2.80 10.39 -2.47
CA LYS A 67 -3.83 9.46 -1.97
C LYS A 67 -4.79 10.20 -1.03
N VAL A 68 -6.05 9.82 -1.09
CA VAL A 68 -7.11 10.28 -0.19
C VAL A 68 -7.95 9.08 0.21
N ILE A 69 -8.14 8.88 1.53
CA ILE A 69 -9.05 7.88 2.11
C ILE A 69 -10.03 8.63 3.01
N ASP A 70 -11.21 8.93 2.49
CA ASP A 70 -12.20 9.78 3.16
C ASP A 70 -13.40 8.98 3.72
N GLY A 71 -13.16 7.75 4.13
CA GLY A 71 -14.18 6.87 4.70
C GLY A 71 -13.71 5.43 4.85
N GLY A 72 -14.62 4.54 5.24
CA GLY A 72 -14.35 3.12 5.51
C GLY A 72 -14.89 2.16 4.44
N LYS A 73 -15.25 2.66 3.26
CA LYS A 73 -15.71 1.85 2.15
C LYS A 73 -14.69 1.82 1.02
N ILE A 74 -14.77 0.82 0.18
CA ILE A 74 -13.83 0.63 -0.93
C ILE A 74 -13.80 1.84 -1.88
N GLU A 75 -14.94 2.47 -2.16
CA GLU A 75 -15.05 3.65 -3.02
C GLU A 75 -14.51 4.95 -2.40
N ASN A 76 -14.16 4.94 -1.13
CA ASN A 76 -13.57 6.10 -0.45
C ASN A 76 -12.05 6.22 -0.64
N GLN A 77 -11.43 5.23 -1.27
CA GLN A 77 -10.01 5.25 -1.61
C GLN A 77 -9.83 5.91 -2.99
N LYS A 78 -9.03 6.95 -3.06
CA LYS A 78 -8.80 7.71 -4.31
C LYS A 78 -7.32 7.98 -4.48
N GLU A 79 -6.82 7.78 -5.68
CA GLU A 79 -5.44 8.09 -6.03
C GLU A 79 -5.34 8.90 -7.33
N LEU A 80 -4.34 9.77 -7.37
CA LEU A 80 -3.73 10.32 -8.56
C LEU A 80 -2.26 9.90 -8.55
N CYS A 81 -1.86 9.05 -9.48
CA CYS A 81 -0.50 8.54 -9.58
C CYS A 81 0.15 9.01 -10.89
N LEU A 82 1.37 9.51 -10.78
CA LEU A 82 2.23 9.93 -11.89
C LEU A 82 3.51 9.12 -11.86
N GLU A 83 3.95 8.65 -13.02
CA GLU A 83 5.29 8.12 -13.18
C GLU A 83 6.26 9.29 -13.38
N ILE A 84 7.40 9.24 -12.70
CA ILE A 84 8.45 10.27 -12.71
C ILE A 84 9.80 9.60 -12.91
N ASN A 85 10.82 10.38 -13.23
CA ASN A 85 12.14 9.86 -13.61
C ASN A 85 13.21 9.98 -12.52
N ASN A 86 12.94 10.69 -11.41
CA ASN A 86 13.93 10.90 -10.35
C ASN A 86 13.26 10.98 -8.97
N PHE A 87 13.69 10.12 -8.06
CA PHE A 87 13.17 10.08 -6.70
C PHE A 87 13.59 11.28 -5.87
N ASP A 88 14.87 11.64 -5.91
CA ASP A 88 15.43 12.71 -5.08
C ASP A 88 14.93 14.08 -5.53
N ASP A 89 14.83 14.32 -6.82
CA ASP A 89 14.28 15.57 -7.38
C ASP A 89 12.80 15.75 -6.95
N ALA A 90 12.02 14.68 -6.94
CA ALA A 90 10.63 14.73 -6.50
C ALA A 90 10.52 15.02 -4.99
N VAL A 91 11.40 14.42 -4.19
CA VAL A 91 11.48 14.67 -2.73
C VAL A 91 11.86 16.14 -2.48
N GLU A 92 12.85 16.66 -3.22
CA GLU A 92 13.28 18.06 -3.10
C GLU A 92 12.16 19.03 -3.52
N LEU A 93 11.49 18.76 -4.66
CA LEU A 93 10.36 19.55 -5.13
C LEU A 93 9.25 19.62 -4.08
N LEU A 94 8.86 18.47 -3.51
CA LEU A 94 7.81 18.45 -2.49
C LEU A 94 8.20 19.26 -1.24
N ARG A 95 9.45 19.19 -0.80
CA ARG A 95 9.94 20.04 0.30
C ARG A 95 9.90 21.52 -0.06
N ALA A 96 10.35 21.88 -1.26
CA ALA A 96 10.39 23.26 -1.71
C ALA A 96 8.99 23.92 -1.78
N ILE A 97 7.94 23.14 -2.07
CA ILE A 97 6.55 23.65 -2.08
C ILE A 97 5.85 23.52 -0.72
N GLY A 98 6.57 23.17 0.35
CA GLY A 98 6.08 23.17 1.72
C GLY A 98 5.44 21.86 2.21
N CYS A 99 5.65 20.76 1.49
CA CYS A 99 5.29 19.43 1.99
C CYS A 99 6.31 18.95 3.03
N GLU A 100 5.83 18.36 4.13
CA GLU A 100 6.68 17.85 5.19
C GLU A 100 6.80 16.32 5.05
N PRO A 101 8.05 15.75 4.93
CA PRO A 101 8.23 14.31 4.90
C PRO A 101 7.79 13.69 6.23
N LYS A 102 7.24 12.48 6.16
CA LYS A 102 6.84 11.71 7.33
C LYS A 102 7.98 10.75 7.74
N SER A 103 8.14 9.66 7.05
CA SER A 103 9.06 8.57 7.37
C SER A 103 9.66 8.00 6.09
N TYR A 104 10.93 7.62 6.09
CA TYR A 104 11.45 6.76 5.04
C TYR A 104 11.01 5.32 5.32
N GLN A 105 10.46 4.64 4.32
CA GLN A 105 9.86 3.32 4.50
C GLN A 105 10.32 2.36 3.41
N GLU A 106 10.59 1.11 3.82
CA GLU A 106 10.82 -0.02 2.92
C GLU A 106 9.67 -1.01 3.02
N THR A 107 9.31 -1.60 1.89
CA THR A 107 8.35 -2.70 1.82
C THR A 107 8.77 -3.68 0.74
N LYS A 108 8.32 -4.93 0.83
CA LYS A 108 8.46 -5.89 -0.26
C LYS A 108 7.11 -6.14 -0.86
N ARG A 109 7.07 -6.30 -2.16
CA ARG A 109 5.85 -6.57 -2.93
C ARG A 109 6.10 -7.65 -3.97
N GLU A 110 5.16 -8.55 -4.13
CA GLU A 110 5.08 -9.50 -5.23
C GLU A 110 3.79 -9.21 -5.98
N LEU A 111 3.84 -9.13 -7.32
CA LEU A 111 2.69 -8.75 -8.15
C LEU A 111 2.19 -9.93 -8.99
N TRP A 112 0.91 -10.19 -8.90
CA TRP A 112 0.16 -11.16 -9.68
C TRP A 112 -0.99 -10.48 -10.42
N GLY A 113 -1.49 -11.11 -11.51
CA GLY A 113 -2.64 -10.65 -12.27
C GLY A 113 -3.66 -11.77 -12.46
N LEU A 114 -4.96 -11.44 -12.35
CA LEU A 114 -6.06 -12.34 -12.65
C LEU A 114 -7.27 -11.55 -13.15
N ASP A 115 -7.78 -11.88 -14.31
CA ASP A 115 -9.01 -11.28 -14.89
C ASP A 115 -8.97 -9.74 -14.96
N GLY A 116 -7.78 -9.15 -15.17
CA GLY A 116 -7.59 -7.70 -15.24
C GLY A 116 -7.59 -6.99 -13.88
N VAL A 117 -7.40 -7.75 -12.80
CA VAL A 117 -7.24 -7.29 -11.42
C VAL A 117 -5.81 -7.56 -10.98
N ASP A 118 -5.18 -6.57 -10.37
CA ASP A 118 -3.86 -6.70 -9.76
C ASP A 118 -4.00 -7.29 -8.36
N ILE A 119 -3.12 -8.24 -8.04
CA ILE A 119 -3.08 -8.91 -6.75
C ILE A 119 -1.65 -8.78 -6.23
N THR A 120 -1.49 -8.28 -5.02
CA THR A 120 -0.16 -8.16 -4.43
C THR A 120 -0.05 -8.98 -3.16
N ILE A 121 1.14 -9.53 -2.93
CA ILE A 121 1.55 -10.02 -1.61
C ILE A 121 2.52 -8.99 -1.08
N ASP A 122 2.11 -8.30 -0.01
CA ASP A 122 2.88 -7.24 0.60
C ASP A 122 3.48 -7.68 1.93
N GLU A 123 4.71 -7.23 2.17
CA GLU A 123 5.40 -7.39 3.44
C GLU A 123 5.92 -6.03 3.90
N TRP A 124 5.59 -5.69 5.13
CA TRP A 124 6.07 -4.49 5.81
C TRP A 124 6.89 -4.88 7.04
N PRO A 125 7.89 -4.09 7.43
CA PRO A 125 8.64 -4.35 8.65
C PRO A 125 7.72 -4.57 9.84
N PHE A 126 7.92 -5.69 10.56
CA PHE A 126 7.18 -6.05 11.78
C PHE A 126 5.69 -6.39 11.60
N LEU A 127 5.18 -6.48 10.38
CA LEU A 127 3.86 -7.03 10.09
C LEU A 127 3.98 -8.43 9.47
N GLU A 128 2.96 -9.26 9.67
CA GLU A 128 2.73 -10.44 8.85
C GLU A 128 2.42 -10.01 7.41
N PRO A 129 2.76 -10.84 6.42
CA PRO A 129 2.36 -10.59 5.05
C PRO A 129 0.83 -10.44 4.93
N PHE A 130 0.42 -9.63 3.97
CA PHE A 130 -0.97 -9.46 3.62
C PHE A 130 -1.14 -9.40 2.10
N VAL A 131 -2.37 -9.56 1.64
CA VAL A 131 -2.73 -9.51 0.23
C VAL A 131 -3.60 -8.29 -0.02
N GLU A 132 -3.26 -7.53 -1.08
CA GLU A 132 -4.14 -6.50 -1.62
C GLU A 132 -4.67 -6.99 -2.98
N VAL A 133 -5.96 -6.78 -3.23
CA VAL A 133 -6.64 -7.07 -4.49
C VAL A 133 -7.18 -5.76 -5.01
N GLU A 134 -6.62 -5.26 -6.13
CA GLU A 134 -6.94 -3.96 -6.70
C GLU A 134 -7.50 -4.09 -8.12
N GLY A 135 -8.60 -3.43 -8.40
CA GLY A 135 -9.26 -3.52 -9.69
C GLY A 135 -9.98 -2.23 -10.11
N ASN A 136 -10.65 -2.31 -11.25
CA ASN A 136 -11.38 -1.17 -11.82
C ASN A 136 -12.80 -0.98 -11.27
N SER A 137 -13.27 -1.90 -10.42
CA SER A 137 -14.57 -1.85 -9.77
C SER A 137 -14.64 -2.77 -8.55
N GLU A 138 -15.49 -2.43 -7.59
CA GLU A 138 -15.75 -3.28 -6.42
C GLU A 138 -16.18 -4.69 -6.81
N LYS A 139 -17.00 -4.81 -7.87
CA LYS A 139 -17.45 -6.11 -8.38
C LYS A 139 -16.27 -6.99 -8.81
N ALA A 140 -15.34 -6.44 -9.60
CA ALA A 140 -14.16 -7.18 -10.06
C ALA A 140 -13.27 -7.60 -8.88
N VAL A 141 -13.02 -6.69 -7.94
CA VAL A 141 -12.25 -6.97 -6.72
C VAL A 141 -12.89 -8.10 -5.92
N LYS A 142 -14.20 -8.04 -5.70
CA LYS A 142 -14.93 -9.06 -4.96
C LYS A 142 -14.85 -10.44 -5.66
N GLU A 143 -15.15 -10.49 -6.97
CA GLU A 143 -15.14 -11.75 -7.74
C GLU A 143 -13.76 -12.41 -7.72
N VAL A 144 -12.68 -11.61 -7.89
CA VAL A 144 -11.31 -12.13 -7.86
C VAL A 144 -10.92 -12.54 -6.43
N SER A 145 -11.24 -11.76 -5.40
CA SER A 145 -11.00 -12.14 -4.01
C SER A 145 -11.61 -13.50 -3.67
N GLU A 146 -12.86 -13.72 -4.06
CA GLU A 146 -13.57 -14.99 -3.82
C GLU A 146 -12.95 -16.15 -4.62
N LYS A 147 -12.51 -15.92 -5.88
CA LYS A 147 -11.77 -16.92 -6.66
C LYS A 147 -10.45 -17.33 -6.01
N LEU A 148 -9.77 -16.38 -5.37
CA LEU A 148 -8.54 -16.61 -4.63
C LEU A 148 -8.79 -17.27 -3.25
N GLY A 149 -10.07 -17.54 -2.90
CA GLY A 149 -10.46 -18.17 -1.65
C GLY A 149 -10.44 -17.22 -0.44
N PHE A 150 -10.54 -15.91 -0.66
CA PHE A 150 -10.79 -14.94 0.41
C PHE A 150 -12.29 -14.70 0.55
N HIS A 151 -12.75 -14.49 1.77
CA HIS A 151 -14.11 -14.02 2.01
C HIS A 151 -14.13 -12.49 1.92
N TYR A 152 -14.81 -11.95 0.92
CA TYR A 152 -14.85 -10.50 0.72
C TYR A 152 -15.41 -9.73 1.93
N ALA A 153 -16.25 -10.37 2.73
CA ALA A 153 -16.76 -9.78 3.98
C ALA A 153 -15.67 -9.52 5.03
N ASP A 154 -14.54 -10.18 4.94
CA ASP A 154 -13.39 -10.02 5.84
C ASP A 154 -12.39 -8.95 5.33
N ALA A 155 -12.68 -8.36 4.17
CA ALA A 155 -11.83 -7.35 3.57
C ALA A 155 -11.74 -6.08 4.43
N ILE A 156 -10.53 -5.53 4.50
CA ILE A 156 -10.25 -4.26 5.19
C ILE A 156 -9.99 -3.18 4.12
N PHE A 157 -10.62 -2.02 4.27
CA PHE A 157 -10.47 -0.87 3.38
C PHE A 157 -9.79 0.27 4.14
N CYS A 158 -8.45 0.27 4.15
CA CYS A 158 -7.70 1.21 4.97
C CYS A 158 -6.26 1.39 4.49
N ALA A 159 -5.59 2.44 4.99
CA ALA A 159 -4.14 2.55 4.88
C ALA A 159 -3.43 1.58 5.85
N VAL A 160 -2.22 1.16 5.50
CA VAL A 160 -1.40 0.18 6.26
C VAL A 160 -1.21 0.54 7.74
N GLY A 161 -1.22 1.82 8.11
CA GLY A 161 -1.17 2.24 9.52
C GLY A 161 -2.25 1.60 10.40
N LYS A 162 -3.40 1.25 9.81
CA LYS A 162 -4.47 0.50 10.51
C LYS A 162 -4.03 -0.91 10.88
N LEU A 163 -3.21 -1.58 10.07
CA LEU A 163 -2.69 -2.90 10.38
C LEU A 163 -1.73 -2.85 11.58
N TYR A 164 -0.90 -1.80 11.67
CA TYR A 164 -0.06 -1.57 12.87
C TYR A 164 -0.91 -1.29 14.11
N GLU A 165 -1.98 -0.49 13.99
CA GLU A 165 -2.94 -0.27 15.09
C GLU A 165 -3.55 -1.60 15.56
N MET A 166 -3.98 -2.46 14.64
CA MET A 166 -4.57 -3.75 14.97
C MET A 166 -3.59 -4.66 15.70
N LYS A 167 -2.33 -4.73 15.24
CA LYS A 167 -1.31 -5.62 15.81
C LYS A 167 -0.72 -5.09 17.12
N TYR A 168 -0.30 -3.83 17.14
CA TYR A 168 0.50 -3.25 18.24
C TYR A 168 -0.29 -2.32 19.16
N LYS A 169 -1.55 -2.02 18.84
CA LYS A 169 -2.39 -1.07 19.59
C LYS A 169 -1.83 0.36 19.62
N VAL A 170 -1.02 0.71 18.63
CA VAL A 170 -0.50 2.07 18.41
C VAL A 170 -1.46 2.88 17.55
N THR A 171 -1.26 4.19 17.44
CA THR A 171 -2.04 5.00 16.50
C THR A 171 -1.70 4.66 15.05
N PRO A 172 -2.63 4.76 14.07
CA PRO A 172 -2.31 4.52 12.66
C PRO A 172 -1.17 5.38 12.12
N ASP A 173 -0.91 6.53 12.75
CA ASP A 173 0.16 7.46 12.39
C ASP A 173 1.53 7.07 13.00
N ALA A 174 1.60 6.07 13.87
CA ALA A 174 2.85 5.67 14.55
C ALA A 174 4.00 5.38 13.58
N ILE A 175 3.69 4.79 12.42
CA ILE A 175 4.70 4.51 11.39
C ILE A 175 5.21 5.76 10.66
N ASN A 176 4.49 6.87 10.76
CA ASN A 176 4.77 8.12 10.05
C ASN A 176 5.61 9.10 10.86
N ILE A 177 5.73 8.89 12.17
CA ILE A 177 6.53 9.72 13.09
C ILE A 177 7.94 9.15 13.32
N LEU A 178 8.22 7.94 12.86
CA LEU A 178 9.55 7.35 12.86
C LEU A 178 10.42 8.05 11.82
N GLU A 179 11.72 8.18 12.08
CA GLU A 179 12.68 8.63 11.06
C GLU A 179 12.69 7.67 9.87
N LYS A 180 12.69 6.36 10.16
CA LYS A 180 12.64 5.30 9.17
C LYS A 180 11.88 4.07 9.68
N LEU A 181 11.32 3.32 8.74
CA LEU A 181 10.69 2.01 8.96
C LEU A 181 11.22 1.05 7.90
N VAL A 182 12.23 0.26 8.23
CA VAL A 182 12.98 -0.60 7.33
C VAL A 182 13.12 -2.01 7.89
N PHE A 183 13.46 -2.98 7.04
CA PHE A 183 13.61 -4.38 7.49
C PHE A 183 14.82 -4.59 8.41
N ASP A 184 15.88 -3.80 8.22
CA ASP A 184 17.11 -3.87 9.04
C ASP A 184 17.07 -2.83 10.16
N MET A 185 16.12 -3.02 11.10
CA MET A 185 16.04 -2.23 12.36
C MET A 185 15.36 -3.03 13.46
N GLU A 186 15.56 -2.63 14.71
CA GLU A 186 14.82 -3.18 15.85
C GLU A 186 13.35 -2.75 15.79
N ASN A 187 12.46 -3.61 16.31
CA ASN A 187 11.03 -3.32 16.32
C ASN A 187 10.70 -2.18 17.30
N PRO A 188 10.26 -1.01 16.81
CA PRO A 188 10.00 0.15 17.65
C PRO A 188 8.63 0.11 18.36
N PHE A 189 7.83 -0.94 18.14
CA PHE A 189 6.47 -1.07 18.65
C PHE A 189 6.34 -2.07 19.81
N GLN A 190 7.45 -2.69 20.23
CA GLN A 190 7.53 -3.65 21.35
C GLN A 190 8.09 -2.99 22.60
#